data_348ea2b461b99986c94e2bbd5386e5f4
#
_entry.id   348ea2b461b99986c94e2bbd5386e5f4
#
_cell.length_a   1.000
_cell.length_b   1.000
_cell.length_c   1.000
_cell.angle_alpha   90.00
_cell.angle_beta   90.00
_cell.angle_gamma   90.00
#
_symmetry.space_group_name_H-M   'P 1'
#
loop_
_entity.id
_entity.type
_entity.pdbx_description
1 polymer ?
#
loop_
_entity_poly.entity_id
_entity_poly.type
_entity_poly.pdbx_seq_one_letter_code
_entity_poly.pdbx_strand_id
1 'polypeptide(L)'
;MKAQNNSIYDVIISGAGPVGLFLACELALAKCSVLILEKAEDPHSLLKQLPFGIRGLSAPTIEALYRRGLLKQLEIHKHLKNSHQNAKQGAQRQVGHFAGIPFIEGNVDTSQWRYRLPGSTETSLISEMQELETVLARRAEALTVEIIRGLAITGFHQTVDGVTVQSGDQLFKSRWLVGCDGARSVVRKTGCFEFAGTEPEFTGYSAKVDIADPEKLSPGRNVTERGMYLQSQPGYLA
;
A
#
# COMPACT_ATOMS: atom_id res chain seq x y z
N MET A 1 11.61 8.92 34.49
CA MET A 1 12.13 9.78 33.39
C MET A 1 12.70 8.87 32.33
N LYS A 2 12.00 8.70 31.18
CA LYS A 2 12.59 7.98 30.04
C LYS A 2 13.65 8.88 29.41
N ALA A 3 14.82 8.33 29.14
CA ALA A 3 15.94 9.04 28.54
C ALA A 3 15.48 9.74 27.25
N GLN A 4 15.68 11.04 27.14
CA GLN A 4 15.56 11.73 25.86
C GLN A 4 16.62 11.12 24.94
N ASN A 5 16.15 10.50 23.85
CA ASN A 5 17.05 10.02 22.81
C ASN A 5 17.65 11.26 22.13
N ASN A 6 18.91 11.59 22.45
CA ASN A 6 19.61 12.73 21.90
C ASN A 6 20.16 12.48 20.48
N SER A 7 19.83 11.33 19.88
CA SER A 7 20.24 10.99 18.53
C SER A 7 19.55 11.88 17.50
N ILE A 8 20.32 12.43 16.59
CA ILE A 8 19.79 13.16 15.43
C ILE A 8 19.79 12.20 14.24
N TYR A 9 18.62 11.91 13.70
CA TYR A 9 18.47 11.10 12.50
C TYR A 9 18.68 11.94 11.23
N ASP A 10 19.11 11.32 10.16
CA ASP A 10 19.10 11.99 8.86
C ASP A 10 17.62 12.20 8.42
N VAL A 11 16.79 11.16 8.59
CA VAL A 11 15.37 11.22 8.19
C VAL A 11 14.48 10.58 9.24
N ILE A 12 13.40 11.27 9.60
CA ILE A 12 12.25 10.70 10.29
C ILE A 12 11.12 10.52 9.28
N ILE A 13 10.51 9.34 9.27
CA ILE A 13 9.35 9.01 8.43
C ILE A 13 8.11 8.84 9.31
N SER A 14 7.04 9.55 8.97
CA SER A 14 5.73 9.39 9.59
C SER A 14 4.96 8.30 8.88
N GLY A 15 4.74 7.16 9.54
CA GLY A 15 3.95 6.04 9.04
C GLY A 15 4.76 4.86 8.51
N ALA A 16 4.45 3.66 9.03
CA ALA A 16 5.03 2.37 8.62
C ALA A 16 4.12 1.59 7.65
N GLY A 17 3.40 2.30 6.79
CA GLY A 17 2.74 1.70 5.63
C GLY A 17 3.74 1.33 4.53
N PRO A 18 3.28 0.71 3.42
CA PRO A 18 4.18 0.24 2.35
C PRO A 18 5.09 1.33 1.79
N VAL A 19 4.57 2.56 1.68
CA VAL A 19 5.33 3.71 1.15
C VAL A 19 6.45 4.10 2.09
N GLY A 20 6.15 4.26 3.38
CA GLY A 20 7.15 4.65 4.39
C GLY A 20 8.21 3.59 4.59
N LEU A 21 7.81 2.31 4.65
CA LEU A 21 8.73 1.18 4.78
C LEU A 21 9.66 1.04 3.56
N PHE A 22 9.11 1.18 2.34
CA PHE A 22 9.93 1.12 1.13
C PHE A 22 10.92 2.28 1.07
N LEU A 23 10.46 3.51 1.33
CA LEU A 23 11.32 4.69 1.39
C LEU A 23 12.45 4.52 2.42
N ALA A 24 12.13 4.00 3.60
CA ALA A 24 13.12 3.74 4.64
C ALA A 24 14.21 2.76 4.18
N CYS A 25 13.81 1.70 3.46
CA CYS A 25 14.78 0.77 2.88
C CYS A 25 15.72 1.47 1.88
N GLU A 26 15.18 2.33 1.01
CA GLU A 26 15.99 3.05 0.02
C GLU A 26 16.95 4.04 0.67
N LEU A 27 16.50 4.78 1.69
CA LEU A 27 17.36 5.70 2.45
C LEU A 27 18.45 4.97 3.24
N ALA A 28 18.12 3.85 3.86
CA ALA A 28 19.10 3.03 4.59
C ALA A 28 20.16 2.42 3.64
N LEU A 29 19.78 2.03 2.42
CA LEU A 29 20.74 1.62 1.37
C LEU A 29 21.67 2.77 0.98
N ALA A 30 21.20 4.01 1.03
CA ALA A 30 22.00 5.22 0.84
C ALA A 30 22.79 5.63 2.09
N LYS A 31 22.81 4.79 3.16
CA LYS A 31 23.51 5.02 4.42
C LYS A 31 22.97 6.16 5.28
N CYS A 32 21.73 6.56 5.07
CA CYS A 32 21.04 7.50 5.97
C CYS A 32 20.61 6.75 7.25
N SER A 33 20.72 7.45 8.38
CA SER A 33 20.10 7.03 9.64
C SER A 33 18.60 7.35 9.58
N VAL A 34 17.73 6.33 9.72
CA VAL A 34 16.30 6.46 9.52
C VAL A 34 15.53 5.98 10.75
N LEU A 35 14.56 6.79 11.19
CA LEU A 35 13.56 6.44 12.18
C LEU A 35 12.17 6.48 11.54
N ILE A 36 11.38 5.43 11.74
CA ILE A 36 9.95 5.42 11.41
C ILE A 36 9.14 5.54 12.71
N LEU A 37 8.20 6.49 12.74
CA LEU A 37 7.20 6.59 13.79
C LEU A 37 5.84 6.16 13.24
N GLU A 38 5.25 5.14 13.87
CA GLU A 38 3.97 4.55 13.45
C GLU A 38 2.97 4.58 14.61
N LYS A 39 1.78 5.11 14.33
CA LYS A 39 0.71 5.23 15.33
C LYS A 39 0.13 3.89 15.79
N ALA A 40 0.05 2.92 14.89
CA ALA A 40 -0.46 1.59 15.21
C ALA A 40 0.59 0.83 16.04
N GLU A 41 0.18 0.33 17.20
CA GLU A 41 1.03 -0.52 18.05
C GLU A 41 1.21 -1.89 17.40
N ASP A 42 0.10 -2.51 16.98
CA ASP A 42 0.10 -3.78 16.26
C ASP A 42 0.18 -3.52 14.74
N PRO A 43 1.16 -4.10 14.03
CA PRO A 43 1.22 -4.04 12.57
C PRO A 43 0.10 -4.85 11.91
N HIS A 44 -0.52 -5.79 12.63
CA HIS A 44 -1.56 -6.67 12.10
C HIS A 44 -2.94 -6.00 12.20
N SER A 45 -3.71 -6.16 11.13
CA SER A 45 -5.10 -5.67 11.10
C SER A 45 -5.92 -6.48 10.11
N LEU A 46 -7.15 -6.81 10.47
CA LEU A 46 -8.09 -7.47 9.56
C LEU A 46 -8.31 -6.65 8.27
N LEU A 47 -8.19 -5.33 8.33
CA LEU A 47 -8.29 -4.45 7.16
C LEU A 47 -7.10 -4.54 6.21
N LYS A 48 -6.00 -5.15 6.64
CA LYS A 48 -4.79 -5.38 5.84
C LYS A 48 -4.72 -6.80 5.29
N GLN A 49 -5.58 -7.69 5.76
CA GLN A 49 -5.71 -9.08 5.32
C GLN A 49 -6.83 -9.22 4.28
N LEU A 50 -6.80 -10.31 3.52
CA LEU A 50 -7.89 -10.62 2.59
C LEU A 50 -9.23 -10.82 3.34
N PRO A 51 -10.35 -10.35 2.75
CA PRO A 51 -10.47 -9.73 1.44
C PRO A 51 -10.19 -8.22 1.38
N PHE A 52 -10.10 -7.52 2.52
CA PHE A 52 -9.99 -6.06 2.58
C PHE A 52 -8.59 -5.54 2.19
N GLY A 53 -7.57 -6.32 2.52
CA GLY A 53 -6.17 -5.97 2.31
C GLY A 53 -5.64 -6.18 0.90
N ILE A 54 -6.50 -6.54 -0.06
CA ILE A 54 -6.08 -6.73 -1.44
C ILE A 54 -5.55 -5.43 -2.06
N ARG A 55 -4.40 -5.53 -2.73
CA ARG A 55 -3.76 -4.39 -3.42
C ARG A 55 -3.24 -4.81 -4.79
N GLY A 56 -3.58 -4.01 -5.80
CA GLY A 56 -2.96 -4.10 -7.11
C GLY A 56 -1.58 -3.44 -7.07
N LEU A 57 -0.58 -4.13 -7.58
CA LEU A 57 0.76 -3.60 -7.79
C LEU A 57 0.92 -3.21 -9.26
N SER A 58 1.32 -1.96 -9.49
CA SER A 58 1.61 -1.46 -10.84
C SER A 58 3.00 -1.89 -11.31
N ALA A 59 3.24 -1.87 -12.62
CA ALA A 59 4.52 -2.25 -13.21
C ALA A 59 5.74 -1.54 -12.57
N PRO A 60 5.74 -0.22 -12.30
CA PRO A 60 6.85 0.42 -11.60
C PRO A 60 7.09 -0.12 -10.19
N THR A 61 6.01 -0.43 -9.45
CA THR A 61 6.12 -1.00 -8.10
C THR A 61 6.70 -2.41 -8.14
N ILE A 62 6.23 -3.24 -9.07
CA ILE A 62 6.72 -4.61 -9.28
C ILE A 62 8.21 -4.59 -9.63
N GLU A 63 8.61 -3.72 -10.55
CA GLU A 63 10.00 -3.56 -10.97
C GLU A 63 10.89 -3.12 -9.79
N ALA A 64 10.43 -2.17 -8.98
CA ALA A 64 11.15 -1.71 -7.80
C ALA A 64 11.36 -2.85 -6.79
N LEU A 65 10.32 -3.62 -6.49
CA LEU A 65 10.40 -4.78 -5.60
C LEU A 65 11.30 -5.89 -6.18
N TYR A 66 11.22 -6.13 -7.49
CA TYR A 66 12.08 -7.09 -8.19
C TYR A 66 13.56 -6.74 -8.06
N ARG A 67 13.93 -5.50 -8.36
CA ARG A 67 15.31 -5.00 -8.28
C ARG A 67 15.90 -5.07 -6.87
N ARG A 68 15.05 -5.05 -5.86
CA ARG A 68 15.44 -5.18 -4.44
C ARG A 68 15.41 -6.62 -3.93
N GLY A 69 15.05 -7.60 -4.78
CA GLY A 69 14.95 -9.01 -4.41
C GLY A 69 13.77 -9.32 -3.48
N LEU A 70 12.81 -8.39 -3.36
CA LEU A 70 11.67 -8.51 -2.46
C LEU A 70 10.48 -9.23 -3.11
N LEU A 71 10.35 -9.16 -4.43
CA LEU A 71 9.22 -9.73 -5.15
C LEU A 71 9.07 -11.24 -4.92
N LYS A 72 10.20 -11.97 -4.80
CA LYS A 72 10.19 -13.41 -4.52
C LYS A 72 9.73 -13.78 -3.12
N GLN A 73 9.79 -12.83 -2.18
CA GLN A 73 9.37 -13.02 -0.79
C GLN A 73 7.87 -12.82 -0.61
N LEU A 74 7.22 -12.14 -1.55
CA LEU A 74 5.78 -12.00 -1.58
C LEU A 74 5.17 -13.29 -2.16
N GLU A 75 4.22 -13.87 -1.45
CA GLU A 75 3.54 -15.11 -1.85
C GLU A 75 2.52 -14.86 -3.00
N ILE A 76 2.88 -13.99 -3.92
CA ILE A 76 2.05 -13.56 -5.06
C ILE A 76 1.47 -14.76 -5.83
N HIS A 77 2.22 -15.85 -5.90
CA HIS A 77 1.78 -17.08 -6.56
C HIS A 77 0.55 -17.74 -5.92
N LYS A 78 0.30 -17.52 -4.62
CA LYS A 78 -0.92 -18.02 -3.97
C LYS A 78 -2.15 -17.29 -4.48
N HIS A 79 -2.01 -15.99 -4.74
CA HIS A 79 -3.11 -15.16 -5.23
C HIS A 79 -3.34 -15.32 -6.73
N LEU A 80 -2.27 -15.59 -7.51
CA LEU A 80 -2.36 -15.86 -8.94
C LEU A 80 -3.04 -17.20 -9.25
N LYS A 81 -2.77 -18.25 -8.46
CA LYS A 81 -3.40 -19.56 -8.67
C LYS A 81 -4.92 -19.49 -8.60
N ASN A 82 -5.46 -18.67 -7.69
CA ASN A 82 -6.91 -18.48 -7.57
C ASN A 82 -7.50 -17.68 -8.73
N SER A 83 -6.76 -16.76 -9.33
CA SER A 83 -7.21 -15.98 -10.50
C SER A 83 -7.05 -16.76 -11.82
N HIS A 84 -6.03 -17.63 -11.93
CA HIS A 84 -5.80 -18.45 -13.12
C HIS A 84 -6.68 -19.70 -13.19
N GLN A 85 -7.07 -20.29 -12.06
CA GLN A 85 -7.97 -21.45 -12.03
C GLN A 85 -9.39 -21.12 -12.50
N ASN A 86 -9.81 -19.84 -12.43
CA ASN A 86 -11.10 -19.39 -12.92
C ASN A 86 -11.09 -18.84 -14.34
N ALA A 87 -9.93 -18.67 -14.95
CA ALA A 87 -9.85 -18.40 -16.38
C ALA A 87 -10.12 -19.70 -17.13
N LYS A 88 -11.40 -19.98 -17.43
CA LYS A 88 -11.76 -20.97 -18.46
C LYS A 88 -10.90 -20.68 -19.68
N GLN A 89 -10.32 -21.73 -20.29
CA GLN A 89 -9.54 -21.63 -21.52
C GLN A 89 -10.20 -20.64 -22.49
N GLY A 90 -9.51 -19.53 -22.79
CA GLY A 90 -10.00 -18.48 -23.69
C GLY A 90 -10.47 -17.17 -23.05
N ALA A 91 -10.55 -17.05 -21.73
CA ALA A 91 -10.87 -15.79 -21.09
C ALA A 91 -9.63 -14.87 -21.10
N GLN A 92 -9.75 -13.74 -21.80
CA GLN A 92 -8.71 -12.71 -21.83
C GLN A 92 -8.58 -12.06 -20.44
N ARG A 93 -7.34 -11.87 -19.98
CA ARG A 93 -7.06 -11.28 -18.67
C ARG A 93 -7.43 -9.80 -18.66
N GLN A 94 -8.31 -9.40 -17.75
CA GLN A 94 -8.57 -8.00 -17.49
C GLN A 94 -7.42 -7.44 -16.64
N VAL A 95 -6.78 -6.38 -17.11
CA VAL A 95 -5.63 -5.71 -16.44
C VAL A 95 -6.00 -4.36 -15.82
N GLY A 96 -7.22 -3.91 -16.01
CA GLY A 96 -7.73 -2.67 -15.44
C GLY A 96 -9.10 -2.33 -15.99
N HIS A 97 -9.61 -1.16 -15.62
CA HIS A 97 -10.82 -0.59 -16.18
C HIS A 97 -10.79 0.95 -16.10
N PHE A 98 -11.55 1.59 -16.97
CA PHE A 98 -11.86 3.01 -16.90
C PHE A 98 -13.36 3.19 -17.09
N ALA A 99 -14.01 3.87 -16.16
CA ALA A 99 -15.47 4.10 -16.19
C ALA A 99 -16.28 2.82 -16.47
N GLY A 100 -15.89 1.68 -15.91
CA GLY A 100 -16.54 0.38 -16.13
C GLY A 100 -16.16 -0.33 -17.43
N ILE A 101 -15.35 0.28 -18.30
CA ILE A 101 -14.84 -0.32 -19.53
C ILE A 101 -13.60 -1.17 -19.18
N PRO A 102 -13.63 -2.50 -19.37
CA PRO A 102 -12.50 -3.35 -19.03
C PRO A 102 -11.34 -3.18 -20.01
N PHE A 103 -10.13 -3.11 -19.50
CA PHE A 103 -8.92 -3.23 -20.29
C PHE A 103 -8.48 -4.70 -20.32
N ILE A 104 -8.41 -5.25 -21.51
CA ILE A 104 -8.04 -6.64 -21.74
C ILE A 104 -6.59 -6.68 -22.25
N GLU A 105 -5.75 -7.49 -21.62
CA GLU A 105 -4.31 -7.55 -21.88
C GLU A 105 -3.96 -7.78 -23.36
N GLY A 106 -4.70 -8.64 -24.05
CA GLY A 106 -4.47 -8.96 -25.47
C GLY A 106 -4.94 -7.87 -26.46
N ASN A 107 -5.70 -6.87 -26.02
CA ASN A 107 -6.26 -5.85 -26.90
C ASN A 107 -5.34 -4.63 -27.11
N VAL A 108 -4.19 -4.60 -26.43
CA VAL A 108 -3.25 -3.47 -26.50
C VAL A 108 -1.94 -3.94 -27.08
N ASP A 109 -1.57 -3.40 -28.25
CA ASP A 109 -0.25 -3.62 -28.84
C ASP A 109 0.81 -2.80 -28.10
N THR A 110 1.46 -3.45 -27.13
CA THR A 110 2.52 -2.82 -26.32
C THR A 110 3.84 -2.64 -27.08
N SER A 111 3.99 -3.20 -28.27
CA SER A 111 5.18 -3.01 -29.11
C SER A 111 5.33 -1.57 -29.58
N GLN A 112 4.20 -0.86 -29.67
CA GLN A 112 4.14 0.57 -30.05
C GLN A 112 4.53 1.52 -28.91
N TRP A 113 4.74 1.04 -27.69
CA TRP A 113 5.07 1.89 -26.56
C TRP A 113 6.55 2.25 -26.54
N ARG A 114 6.84 3.40 -27.14
CA ARG A 114 8.19 3.92 -27.38
C ARG A 114 9.06 4.01 -26.10
N TYR A 115 8.46 4.26 -24.95
CA TYR A 115 9.16 4.48 -23.68
C TYR A 115 9.01 3.34 -22.69
N ARG A 116 8.42 2.23 -23.08
CA ARG A 116 8.36 1.05 -22.24
C ARG A 116 9.73 0.37 -22.23
N LEU A 117 10.37 0.37 -21.08
CA LEU A 117 11.57 -0.44 -20.89
C LEU A 117 11.15 -1.93 -20.92
N PRO A 118 11.84 -2.77 -21.68
CA PRO A 118 11.63 -4.20 -21.62
C PRO A 118 11.96 -4.68 -20.21
N GLY A 119 10.94 -5.15 -19.49
CA GLY A 119 11.07 -5.71 -18.15
C GLY A 119 10.84 -7.22 -18.19
N SER A 120 11.52 -7.93 -17.29
CA SER A 120 11.32 -9.36 -17.09
C SER A 120 10.18 -9.67 -16.11
N THR A 121 9.48 -8.64 -15.63
CA THR A 121 8.45 -8.74 -14.60
C THR A 121 7.05 -8.59 -15.17
N GLU A 122 6.09 -9.14 -14.43
CA GLU A 122 4.67 -8.92 -14.70
C GLU A 122 4.33 -7.42 -14.66
N THR A 123 3.34 -7.02 -15.46
CA THR A 123 2.89 -5.63 -15.52
C THR A 123 1.83 -5.27 -14.47
N SER A 124 1.21 -6.29 -13.90
CA SER A 124 0.19 -6.15 -12.86
C SER A 124 0.19 -7.40 -11.98
N LEU A 125 0.28 -7.22 -10.68
CA LEU A 125 0.20 -8.29 -9.69
C LEU A 125 -0.75 -7.89 -8.57
N ILE A 126 -1.25 -8.89 -7.85
CA ILE A 126 -2.07 -8.69 -6.66
C ILE A 126 -1.26 -9.16 -5.46
N SER A 127 -1.26 -8.35 -4.40
CA SER A 127 -0.65 -8.69 -3.11
C SER A 127 -1.61 -8.38 -1.98
N GLU A 128 -1.38 -9.01 -0.85
CA GLU A 128 -2.01 -8.65 0.42
C GLU A 128 -1.20 -7.55 1.12
N MET A 129 -1.88 -6.53 1.63
CA MET A 129 -1.23 -5.40 2.29
C MET A 129 -0.39 -5.85 3.49
N GLN A 130 -0.93 -6.78 4.30
CA GLN A 130 -0.25 -7.30 5.48
C GLN A 130 1.05 -8.01 5.12
N GLU A 131 1.04 -8.79 4.06
CA GLU A 131 2.21 -9.49 3.55
C GLU A 131 3.27 -8.50 3.04
N LEU A 132 2.85 -7.53 2.24
CA LEU A 132 3.74 -6.50 1.70
C LEU A 132 4.41 -5.70 2.82
N GLU A 133 3.66 -5.25 3.81
CA GLU A 133 4.20 -4.53 4.96
C GLU A 133 5.16 -5.40 5.78
N THR A 134 4.84 -6.68 5.96
CA THR A 134 5.71 -7.61 6.71
C THR A 134 7.05 -7.81 6.02
N VAL A 135 7.06 -8.02 4.71
CA VAL A 135 8.30 -8.19 3.92
C VAL A 135 9.14 -6.91 3.96
N LEU A 136 8.50 -5.76 3.79
CA LEU A 136 9.19 -4.47 3.83
C LEU A 136 9.74 -4.13 5.22
N ALA A 137 8.98 -4.40 6.29
CA ALA A 137 9.43 -4.16 7.66
C ALA A 137 10.65 -5.01 8.00
N ARG A 138 10.63 -6.31 7.70
CA ARG A 138 11.81 -7.20 7.87
C ARG A 138 13.02 -6.69 7.10
N ARG A 139 12.81 -6.20 5.90
CA ARG A 139 13.91 -5.61 5.11
C ARG A 139 14.45 -4.33 5.73
N ALA A 140 13.59 -3.45 6.22
CA ALA A 140 13.97 -2.20 6.89
C ALA A 140 14.79 -2.51 8.16
N GLU A 141 14.34 -3.44 8.99
CA GLU A 141 15.04 -3.89 10.19
C GLU A 141 16.41 -4.50 9.86
N ALA A 142 16.50 -5.34 8.82
CA ALA A 142 17.76 -5.90 8.34
C ALA A 142 18.74 -4.82 7.81
N LEU A 143 18.25 -3.66 7.43
CA LEU A 143 19.04 -2.48 7.04
C LEU A 143 19.25 -1.50 8.20
N THR A 144 18.99 -1.92 9.44
CA THR A 144 19.15 -1.12 10.67
C THR A 144 18.26 0.11 10.77
N VAL A 145 17.12 0.13 10.06
CA VAL A 145 16.09 1.16 10.26
C VAL A 145 15.43 0.94 11.61
N GLU A 146 15.31 1.99 12.40
CA GLU A 146 14.55 1.96 13.65
C GLU A 146 13.07 2.20 13.38
N ILE A 147 12.20 1.30 13.89
CA ILE A 147 10.75 1.42 13.75
C ILE A 147 10.12 1.43 15.14
N ILE A 148 9.54 2.57 15.52
CA ILE A 148 8.82 2.71 16.79
C ILE A 148 7.33 2.74 16.50
N ARG A 149 6.62 1.75 17.05
CA ARG A 149 5.16 1.62 16.94
C ARG A 149 4.47 2.15 18.22
N GLY A 150 3.17 2.44 18.08
CA GLY A 150 2.38 3.06 19.17
C GLY A 150 2.67 4.55 19.37
N LEU A 151 3.45 5.17 18.48
CA LEU A 151 3.82 6.58 18.56
C LEU A 151 3.28 7.36 17.33
N ALA A 152 2.18 8.08 17.54
CA ALA A 152 1.64 8.98 16.53
C ALA A 152 2.39 10.32 16.55
N ILE A 153 2.82 10.80 15.38
CA ILE A 153 3.28 12.18 15.27
C ILE A 153 2.08 13.11 15.50
N THR A 154 2.24 14.04 16.44
CA THR A 154 1.21 15.04 16.80
C THR A 154 1.52 16.42 16.23
N GLY A 155 2.78 16.68 15.89
CA GLY A 155 3.23 17.92 15.29
C GLY A 155 4.72 17.91 15.01
N PHE A 156 5.22 19.00 14.44
CA PHE A 156 6.64 19.23 14.26
C PHE A 156 6.95 20.72 14.16
N HIS A 157 8.20 21.06 14.46
CA HIS A 157 8.74 22.39 14.28
C HIS A 157 10.02 22.31 13.42
N GLN A 158 10.07 23.12 12.38
CA GLN A 158 11.20 23.18 11.45
C GLN A 158 12.03 24.44 11.70
N THR A 159 13.34 24.27 11.68
CA THR A 159 14.33 25.36 11.73
C THR A 159 15.30 25.23 10.56
N VAL A 160 16.26 26.12 10.44
CA VAL A 160 17.34 26.03 9.44
C VAL A 160 18.26 24.83 9.69
N ASP A 161 18.34 24.34 10.92
CA ASP A 161 19.21 23.24 11.34
C ASP A 161 18.56 21.85 11.23
N GLY A 162 17.24 21.79 11.03
CA GLY A 162 16.50 20.53 10.94
C GLY A 162 15.07 20.61 11.48
N VAL A 163 14.55 19.43 11.82
CA VAL A 163 13.16 19.26 12.27
C VAL A 163 13.12 18.61 13.65
N THR A 164 12.34 19.18 14.55
CA THR A 164 11.96 18.56 15.82
C THR A 164 10.54 18.02 15.68
N VAL A 165 10.38 16.71 15.80
CA VAL A 165 9.12 15.98 15.65
C VAL A 165 8.57 15.66 17.03
N GLN A 166 7.30 15.94 17.25
CA GLN A 166 6.60 15.66 18.48
C GLN A 166 5.70 14.44 18.35
N SER A 167 5.78 13.54 19.33
CA SER A 167 4.88 12.40 19.49
C SER A 167 4.48 12.27 20.96
N GLY A 168 3.29 12.74 21.30
CA GLY A 168 2.90 12.92 22.71
C GLY A 168 3.88 13.82 23.46
N ASP A 169 4.47 13.30 24.55
CA ASP A 169 5.46 13.99 25.37
C ASP A 169 6.91 13.74 24.89
N GLN A 170 7.11 13.00 23.82
CA GLN A 170 8.43 12.68 23.28
C GLN A 170 8.80 13.59 22.12
N LEU A 171 10.08 13.97 22.06
CA LEU A 171 10.66 14.77 20.99
C LEU A 171 11.78 13.99 20.30
N PHE A 172 11.73 14.00 18.97
CA PHE A 172 12.74 13.40 18.12
C PHE A 172 13.32 14.45 17.18
N LYS A 173 14.62 14.35 16.87
CA LYS A 173 15.29 15.31 15.99
C LYS A 173 15.81 14.64 14.73
N SER A 174 15.66 15.33 13.61
CA SER A 174 16.19 14.89 12.33
C SER A 174 16.55 16.06 11.42
N ARG A 175 17.27 15.78 10.36
CA ARG A 175 17.51 16.74 9.27
C ARG A 175 16.24 16.92 8.41
N TRP A 176 15.53 15.81 8.18
CA TRP A 176 14.35 15.77 7.31
C TRP A 176 13.21 15.01 7.96
N LEU A 177 11.98 15.49 7.74
CA LEU A 177 10.76 14.76 8.05
C LEU A 177 10.00 14.46 6.77
N VAL A 178 9.61 13.19 6.57
CA VAL A 178 8.81 12.75 5.43
C VAL A 178 7.47 12.20 5.90
N GLY A 179 6.37 12.77 5.36
CA GLY A 179 5.00 12.31 5.64
C GLY A 179 4.61 11.14 4.74
N CYS A 180 4.53 9.94 5.31
CA CYS A 180 3.98 8.72 4.70
C CYS A 180 2.75 8.22 5.47
N ASP A 181 2.05 9.10 6.17
CA ASP A 181 0.97 8.87 7.13
C ASP A 181 -0.44 8.88 6.51
N GLY A 182 -0.50 8.73 5.18
CA GLY A 182 -1.71 8.46 4.42
C GLY A 182 -2.61 9.67 4.18
N ALA A 183 -3.85 9.43 3.76
CA ALA A 183 -4.79 10.45 3.31
C ALA A 183 -5.13 11.50 4.40
N ARG A 184 -5.09 11.09 5.67
CA ARG A 184 -5.36 11.98 6.81
C ARG A 184 -4.08 12.59 7.40
N SER A 185 -3.01 12.66 6.64
CA SER A 185 -1.66 13.07 7.03
C SER A 185 -1.63 14.24 8.00
N VAL A 186 -1.00 14.04 9.15
CA VAL A 186 -0.70 15.09 10.13
C VAL A 186 0.44 15.95 9.61
N VAL A 187 1.45 15.35 9.00
CA VAL A 187 2.61 16.06 8.42
C VAL A 187 2.15 17.07 7.37
N ARG A 188 1.25 16.67 6.45
CA ARG A 188 0.67 17.56 5.46
C ARG A 188 -0.05 18.75 6.11
N LYS A 189 -0.93 18.47 7.07
CA LYS A 189 -1.75 19.50 7.72
C LYS A 189 -0.92 20.47 8.56
N THR A 190 0.01 19.96 9.35
CA THR A 190 0.90 20.79 10.18
C THR A 190 1.85 21.62 9.34
N GLY A 191 2.33 21.05 8.23
CA GLY A 191 3.20 21.75 7.27
C GLY A 191 2.47 22.68 6.31
N CYS A 192 1.14 22.81 6.44
CA CYS A 192 0.29 23.64 5.56
C CYS A 192 0.44 23.32 4.07
N PHE A 193 0.74 22.05 3.73
CA PHE A 193 0.76 21.62 2.33
C PHE A 193 -0.66 21.55 1.79
N GLU A 194 -0.88 22.14 0.65
CA GLU A 194 -2.15 22.09 -0.08
C GLU A 194 -2.51 20.64 -0.44
N PHE A 195 -3.80 20.37 -0.45
CA PHE A 195 -4.37 19.10 -0.89
C PHE A 195 -5.51 19.39 -1.86
N ALA A 196 -5.12 19.89 -3.02
CA ALA A 196 -6.06 20.25 -4.07
C ALA A 196 -6.84 19.02 -4.56
N GLY A 197 -8.13 19.18 -4.77
CA GLY A 197 -9.01 18.11 -5.23
C GLY A 197 -10.47 18.48 -5.05
N THR A 198 -11.35 17.54 -5.35
CA THR A 198 -12.79 17.64 -5.10
C THR A 198 -13.14 17.06 -3.74
N GLU A 199 -14.18 17.59 -3.11
CA GLU A 199 -14.73 16.97 -1.90
C GLU A 199 -15.35 15.60 -2.24
N PRO A 200 -15.37 14.65 -1.26
CA PRO A 200 -15.96 13.34 -1.49
C PRO A 200 -17.46 13.43 -1.70
N GLU A 201 -17.95 12.93 -2.83
CA GLU A 201 -19.37 12.96 -3.20
C GLU A 201 -20.13 11.73 -2.67
N PHE A 202 -19.43 10.64 -2.38
CA PHE A 202 -20.04 9.40 -1.87
C PHE A 202 -19.13 8.67 -0.90
N THR A 203 -19.75 7.82 -0.07
CA THR A 203 -19.03 6.92 0.85
C THR A 203 -19.30 5.48 0.44
N GLY A 204 -18.24 4.72 0.19
CA GLY A 204 -18.28 3.28 -0.04
C GLY A 204 -18.10 2.49 1.27
N TYR A 205 -18.83 1.40 1.40
CA TYR A 205 -18.67 0.45 2.50
C TYR A 205 -18.26 -0.91 1.96
N SER A 206 -17.32 -1.55 2.66
CA SER A 206 -16.94 -2.94 2.41
C SER A 206 -17.21 -3.76 3.67
N ALA A 207 -17.84 -4.90 3.52
CA ALA A 207 -18.16 -5.77 4.64
C ALA A 207 -17.89 -7.23 4.28
N LYS A 208 -17.43 -8.00 5.26
CA LYS A 208 -17.43 -9.46 5.20
C LYS A 208 -18.76 -9.92 5.80
N VAL A 209 -19.55 -10.63 5.02
CA VAL A 209 -20.90 -11.06 5.39
C VAL A 209 -21.10 -12.55 5.08
N ASP A 210 -21.97 -13.21 5.83
CA ASP A 210 -22.49 -14.53 5.48
C ASP A 210 -23.79 -14.32 4.68
N ILE A 211 -23.89 -15.00 3.54
CA ILE A 211 -25.05 -14.91 2.65
C ILE A 211 -25.98 -16.05 2.97
N ALA A 212 -27.23 -15.71 3.33
CA ALA A 212 -28.23 -16.71 3.74
C ALA A 212 -28.59 -17.70 2.62
N ASP A 213 -28.69 -17.20 1.39
CA ASP A 213 -29.12 -17.99 0.22
C ASP A 213 -28.08 -17.86 -0.91
N PRO A 214 -26.87 -18.42 -0.77
CA PRO A 214 -25.80 -18.25 -1.76
C PRO A 214 -26.13 -18.85 -3.12
N GLU A 215 -27.02 -19.86 -3.16
CA GLU A 215 -27.50 -20.51 -4.39
C GLU A 215 -28.37 -19.59 -5.26
N LYS A 216 -28.93 -18.51 -4.71
CA LYS A 216 -29.66 -17.49 -5.46
C LYS A 216 -28.76 -16.52 -6.22
N LEU A 217 -27.47 -16.56 -5.95
CA LEU A 217 -26.49 -15.70 -6.62
C LEU A 217 -25.97 -16.40 -7.87
N SER A 218 -25.97 -15.66 -8.97
CA SER A 218 -25.38 -16.14 -10.23
C SER A 218 -23.98 -15.58 -10.41
N PRO A 219 -22.99 -16.39 -10.82
CA PRO A 219 -21.67 -15.88 -11.18
C PRO A 219 -21.75 -14.82 -12.28
N GLY A 220 -20.89 -13.80 -12.20
CA GLY A 220 -20.81 -12.72 -13.15
C GLY A 220 -21.61 -11.48 -12.75
N ARG A 221 -21.81 -10.60 -13.73
CA ARG A 221 -22.53 -9.33 -13.54
C ARG A 221 -24.02 -9.55 -13.53
N ASN A 222 -24.67 -9.18 -12.46
CA ASN A 222 -26.12 -9.30 -12.30
C ASN A 222 -26.72 -7.93 -12.01
N VAL A 223 -27.85 -7.62 -12.67
CA VAL A 223 -28.61 -6.39 -12.47
C VAL A 223 -29.95 -6.79 -11.86
N THR A 224 -30.30 -6.19 -10.72
CA THR A 224 -31.55 -6.39 -10.01
C THR A 224 -32.31 -5.07 -9.89
N GLU A 225 -33.55 -5.11 -9.50
CA GLU A 225 -34.35 -3.91 -9.21
C GLU A 225 -33.73 -3.02 -8.11
N ARG A 226 -32.90 -3.62 -7.23
CA ARG A 226 -32.23 -2.93 -6.11
C ARG A 226 -30.81 -2.47 -6.43
N GLY A 227 -30.29 -2.80 -7.60
CA GLY A 227 -28.95 -2.45 -8.01
C GLY A 227 -28.25 -3.53 -8.82
N MET A 228 -26.97 -3.37 -8.97
CA MET A 228 -26.09 -4.27 -9.68
C MET A 228 -25.09 -4.90 -8.72
N TYR A 229 -24.83 -6.19 -8.89
CA TYR A 229 -23.71 -6.86 -8.23
C TYR A 229 -22.87 -7.65 -9.21
N LEU A 230 -21.59 -7.82 -8.89
CA LEU A 230 -20.67 -8.66 -9.62
C LEU A 230 -20.17 -9.77 -8.68
N GLN A 231 -20.48 -11.02 -8.99
CA GLN A 231 -19.89 -12.16 -8.33
C GLN A 231 -18.70 -12.65 -9.16
N SER A 232 -17.49 -12.33 -8.73
CA SER A 232 -16.25 -12.70 -9.44
C SER A 232 -15.78 -14.11 -9.10
N GLN A 233 -16.05 -14.57 -7.89
CA GLN A 233 -15.73 -15.92 -7.40
C GLN A 233 -16.56 -16.23 -6.15
N PRO A 234 -16.71 -17.51 -5.75
CA PRO A 234 -17.45 -17.86 -4.54
C PRO A 234 -16.96 -17.07 -3.31
N GLY A 235 -17.90 -16.42 -2.64
CA GLY A 235 -17.62 -15.62 -1.45
C GLY A 235 -17.28 -14.15 -1.68
N TYR A 236 -17.23 -13.65 -2.94
CA TYR A 236 -17.00 -12.24 -3.24
C TYR A 236 -18.15 -11.65 -4.06
N LEU A 237 -18.71 -10.54 -3.55
CA LEU A 237 -19.68 -9.69 -4.23
C LEU A 237 -19.13 -8.26 -4.27
N ALA A 238 -19.29 -7.58 -5.39
CA ALA A 238 -18.93 -6.18 -5.59
C ALA A 238 -20.03 -5.42 -6.32
#